data_79cbe8a12967357ba1c92ab74f1c8265
#
_entry.id   79cbe8a12967357ba1c92ab74f1c8265
#
_cell.length_a   1.000
_cell.length_b   1.000
_cell.length_c   1.000
_cell.angle_alpha   90.00
_cell.angle_beta   90.00
_cell.angle_gamma   90.00
#
_symmetry.space_group_name_H-M   'P 1'
#
loop_
_entity.id
_entity.type
_entity.pdbx_description
1 polymer ?
#
loop_
_entity_poly.entity_id
_entity_poly.type
_entity_poly.pdbx_seq_one_letter_code
_entity_poly.pdbx_strand_id
1 'polypeptide(L)'
;GIASISITPDIDTPKVLKSYAKQNEITHRNWHLLTGKPYDVVSQLSNKGFTLYTGKGDATHGGFEHSGLFALVDKEGNIRSRNDAYGNPIKFYRALEEHSFPDQIKELKEDIKILLNE
;
A
#
# COMPACT_ATOMS: atom_id res chain seq x y z
N GLY A 1 6.60 -9.99 4.46
CA GLY A 1 6.71 -9.57 3.07
C GLY A 1 5.99 -8.27 2.79
N ILE A 2 6.18 -7.73 1.62
CA ILE A 2 5.49 -6.55 1.10
C ILE A 2 4.74 -6.97 -0.17
N ALA A 3 3.48 -6.56 -0.31
CA ALA A 3 2.69 -6.74 -1.52
C ALA A 3 2.24 -5.37 -2.04
N SER A 4 2.64 -5.04 -3.25
CA SER A 4 2.20 -3.86 -3.98
C SER A 4 1.36 -4.32 -5.17
N ILE A 5 0.11 -3.90 -5.22
CA ILE A 5 -0.85 -4.36 -6.24
C ILE A 5 -1.16 -3.19 -7.16
N SER A 6 -0.90 -3.37 -8.47
CA SER A 6 -1.20 -2.35 -9.46
C SER A 6 -2.71 -2.15 -9.61
N ILE A 7 -3.12 -0.88 -9.72
CA ILE A 7 -4.47 -0.46 -10.08
C ILE A 7 -4.62 -0.22 -11.60
N THR A 8 -3.52 -0.30 -12.36
CA THR A 8 -3.45 -0.06 -13.81
C THR A 8 -2.82 -1.25 -14.55
N PRO A 9 -3.44 -2.45 -14.49
CA PRO A 9 -2.82 -3.69 -14.99
C PRO A 9 -2.53 -3.67 -16.50
N ASP A 10 -3.26 -2.87 -17.26
CA ASP A 10 -3.03 -2.72 -18.72
C ASP A 10 -1.73 -1.95 -19.03
N ILE A 11 -1.29 -1.11 -18.11
CA ILE A 11 -0.05 -0.33 -18.20
C ILE A 11 1.08 -1.09 -17.47
N ASP A 12 0.82 -1.53 -16.26
CA ASP A 12 1.76 -2.20 -15.38
C ASP A 12 1.85 -3.70 -15.69
N THR A 13 2.34 -4.00 -16.88
CA THR A 13 2.62 -5.39 -17.26
C THR A 13 3.77 -5.97 -16.42
N PRO A 14 3.94 -7.31 -16.32
CA PRO A 14 5.07 -7.91 -15.62
C PRO A 14 6.44 -7.39 -16.09
N LYS A 15 6.57 -7.06 -17.38
CA LYS A 15 7.80 -6.47 -17.94
C LYS A 15 8.03 -5.05 -17.40
N VAL A 16 6.99 -4.25 -17.34
CA VAL A 16 7.04 -2.88 -16.79
C VAL A 16 7.40 -2.91 -15.31
N LEU A 17 6.75 -3.80 -14.53
CA LEU A 17 7.04 -3.94 -13.10
C LEU A 17 8.46 -4.45 -12.82
N LYS A 18 9.02 -5.31 -13.67
CA LYS A 18 10.44 -5.71 -13.57
C LYS A 18 11.39 -4.52 -13.79
N SER A 19 11.09 -3.69 -14.79
CA SER A 19 11.87 -2.47 -15.04
C SER A 19 11.76 -1.47 -13.88
N TYR A 20 10.56 -1.28 -13.37
CA TYR A 20 10.29 -0.45 -12.19
C TYR A 20 11.09 -0.93 -10.97
N ALA A 21 11.04 -2.23 -10.68
CA ALA A 21 11.79 -2.82 -9.58
C ALA A 21 13.29 -2.57 -9.70
N LYS A 22 13.84 -2.73 -10.91
CA LYS A 22 15.26 -2.46 -11.18
C LYS A 22 15.61 -0.98 -11.00
N GLN A 23 14.80 -0.08 -11.53
CA GLN A 23 15.01 1.37 -11.45
C GLN A 23 14.94 1.90 -10.01
N ASN A 24 14.11 1.29 -9.17
CA ASN A 24 13.91 1.67 -7.78
C ASN A 24 14.68 0.79 -6.79
N GLU A 25 15.62 -0.02 -7.27
CA GLU A 25 16.48 -0.90 -6.47
C GLU A 25 15.69 -1.80 -5.49
N ILE A 26 14.51 -2.27 -5.92
CA ILE A 26 13.69 -3.20 -5.14
C ILE A 26 14.34 -4.58 -5.20
N THR A 27 15.20 -4.88 -4.23
CA THR A 27 15.98 -6.12 -4.15
C THR A 27 15.47 -7.09 -3.09
N HIS A 28 14.54 -6.65 -2.25
CA HIS A 28 14.02 -7.49 -1.16
C HIS A 28 13.18 -8.64 -1.72
N ARG A 29 13.64 -9.88 -1.49
CA ARG A 29 13.03 -11.10 -2.07
C ARG A 29 11.54 -11.31 -1.73
N ASN A 30 11.08 -10.77 -0.60
CA ASN A 30 9.69 -10.87 -0.15
C ASN A 30 8.90 -9.58 -0.44
N TRP A 31 9.31 -8.79 -1.41
CA TRP A 31 8.52 -7.70 -1.95
C TRP A 31 7.95 -8.12 -3.30
N HIS A 32 6.65 -8.26 -3.35
CA HIS A 32 5.90 -8.75 -4.51
C HIS A 32 5.19 -7.58 -5.19
N LEU A 33 5.56 -7.30 -6.43
CA LEU A 33 4.86 -6.37 -7.32
C LEU A 33 3.85 -7.18 -8.13
N LEU A 34 2.56 -6.97 -7.87
CA LEU A 34 1.46 -7.78 -8.40
C LEU A 34 0.65 -6.99 -9.42
N THR A 35 0.27 -7.67 -10.52
CA THR A 35 -0.54 -7.11 -11.60
C THR A 35 -1.40 -8.19 -12.25
N GLY A 36 -2.22 -7.81 -13.25
CA GLY A 36 -2.99 -8.73 -14.09
C GLY A 36 -4.42 -8.98 -13.62
N LYS A 37 -4.85 -8.39 -12.51
CA LYS A 37 -6.26 -8.37 -12.13
C LYS A 37 -6.93 -7.12 -12.70
N PRO A 38 -8.17 -7.23 -13.24
CA PRO A 38 -8.92 -6.06 -13.72
C PRO A 38 -9.07 -4.98 -12.64
N TYR A 39 -9.14 -3.73 -13.07
CA TYR A 39 -9.27 -2.58 -12.18
C TYR A 39 -10.44 -2.71 -11.18
N ASP A 40 -11.59 -3.17 -11.64
CA ASP A 40 -12.77 -3.35 -10.78
C ASP A 40 -12.53 -4.34 -9.63
N VAL A 41 -11.78 -5.41 -9.88
CA VAL A 41 -11.40 -6.39 -8.85
C VAL A 41 -10.44 -5.76 -7.84
N VAL A 42 -9.42 -5.04 -8.29
CA VAL A 42 -8.44 -4.38 -7.41
C VAL A 42 -9.10 -3.24 -6.65
N SER A 43 -9.95 -2.46 -7.31
CA SER A 43 -10.72 -1.38 -6.69
C SER A 43 -11.67 -1.91 -5.59
N GLN A 44 -12.34 -3.04 -5.80
CA GLN A 44 -13.16 -3.67 -4.77
C GLN A 44 -12.32 -4.14 -3.58
N LEU A 45 -11.17 -4.75 -3.84
CA LEU A 45 -10.24 -5.16 -2.78
C LEU A 45 -9.79 -3.96 -1.96
N SER A 46 -9.38 -2.88 -2.61
CA SER A 46 -8.93 -1.66 -1.96
C SER A 46 -10.06 -0.98 -1.18
N ASN A 47 -11.15 -0.63 -1.84
CA ASN A 47 -12.21 0.19 -1.25
C ASN A 47 -13.09 -0.57 -0.24
N LYS A 48 -13.37 -1.85 -0.49
CA LYS A 48 -14.24 -2.67 0.38
C LYS A 48 -13.45 -3.58 1.33
N GLY A 49 -12.38 -4.20 0.83
CA GLY A 49 -11.55 -5.11 1.63
C GLY A 49 -10.70 -4.36 2.64
N PHE A 50 -9.92 -3.40 2.17
CA PHE A 50 -9.01 -2.62 3.01
C PHE A 50 -9.57 -1.27 3.46
N THR A 51 -10.67 -0.79 2.89
CA THR A 51 -11.18 0.59 3.08
C THR A 51 -10.15 1.66 2.71
N LEU A 52 -9.26 1.34 1.77
CA LEU A 52 -8.28 2.25 1.18
C LEU A 52 -8.83 2.78 -0.15
N TYR A 53 -8.88 4.09 -0.28
CA TYR A 53 -9.45 4.71 -1.48
C TYR A 53 -8.62 4.42 -2.73
N THR A 54 -9.32 3.98 -3.77
CA THR A 54 -8.88 4.02 -5.16
C THR A 54 -10.02 4.50 -6.04
N GLY A 55 -9.73 5.31 -7.04
CA GLY A 55 -10.74 5.91 -7.91
C GLY A 55 -10.19 6.27 -9.29
N LYS A 56 -11.09 6.76 -10.14
CA LYS A 56 -10.72 7.41 -11.40
C LYS A 56 -10.30 8.83 -11.08
N GLY A 57 -9.12 9.20 -11.52
CA GLY A 57 -8.53 10.50 -11.32
C GLY A 57 -8.39 11.28 -12.62
N ASP A 58 -7.67 12.39 -12.56
CA ASP A 58 -7.37 13.24 -13.71
C ASP A 58 -6.43 12.53 -14.70
N ALA A 59 -6.70 12.68 -15.98
CA ALA A 59 -5.87 12.13 -17.06
C ALA A 59 -4.42 12.64 -17.02
N THR A 60 -4.17 13.82 -16.47
CA THR A 60 -2.81 14.37 -16.29
C THR A 60 -1.96 13.58 -15.28
N HIS A 61 -2.62 12.84 -14.40
CA HIS A 61 -1.99 11.96 -13.38
C HIS A 61 -2.19 10.48 -13.69
N GLY A 62 -2.35 10.12 -14.96
CA GLY A 62 -2.50 8.73 -15.39
C GLY A 62 -3.93 8.19 -15.34
N GLY A 63 -4.93 9.02 -15.03
CA GLY A 63 -6.35 8.65 -15.06
C GLY A 63 -6.85 7.86 -13.84
N PHE A 64 -6.00 7.64 -12.85
CA PHE A 64 -6.34 6.95 -11.59
C PHE A 64 -5.71 7.65 -10.40
N GLU A 65 -6.36 7.51 -9.25
CA GLU A 65 -5.86 8.01 -7.98
C GLU A 65 -6.03 6.96 -6.88
N HIS A 66 -5.18 7.01 -5.90
CA HIS A 66 -5.22 6.14 -4.72
C HIS A 66 -4.70 6.89 -3.49
N SER A 67 -5.06 6.38 -2.31
CA SER A 67 -4.51 6.91 -1.06
C SER A 67 -3.01 6.61 -0.93
N GLY A 68 -2.25 7.53 -0.33
CA GLY A 68 -0.84 7.33 0.04
C GLY A 68 -0.68 6.56 1.37
N LEU A 69 -1.49 5.50 1.58
CA LEU A 69 -1.55 4.77 2.83
C LEU A 69 -1.05 3.34 2.69
N PHE A 70 -0.41 2.82 3.74
CA PHE A 70 -0.07 1.41 3.89
C PHE A 70 -0.95 0.72 4.92
N ALA A 71 -1.38 -0.51 4.62
CA ALA A 71 -1.98 -1.41 5.59
C ALA A 71 -0.93 -2.40 6.12
N LEU A 72 -0.83 -2.53 7.43
CA LEU A 72 -0.09 -3.61 8.09
C LEU A 72 -1.06 -4.75 8.38
N VAL A 73 -0.71 -5.96 7.93
CA VAL A 73 -1.58 -7.14 8.06
C VAL A 73 -0.83 -8.24 8.80
N ASP A 74 -1.47 -8.85 9.78
CA ASP A 74 -0.90 -9.97 10.52
C ASP A 74 -1.06 -11.31 9.74
N LYS A 75 -0.50 -12.37 10.31
CA LYS A 75 -0.55 -13.73 9.71
C LYS A 75 -1.96 -14.33 9.68
N GLU A 76 -2.87 -13.81 10.48
CA GLU A 76 -4.29 -14.19 10.51
C GLU A 76 -5.14 -13.37 9.51
N GLY A 77 -4.56 -12.37 8.83
CA GLY A 77 -5.26 -11.52 7.86
C GLY A 77 -5.95 -10.30 8.45
N ASN A 78 -5.66 -9.94 9.71
CA ASN A 78 -6.24 -8.75 10.35
C ASN A 78 -5.38 -7.52 10.10
N ILE A 79 -6.04 -6.37 9.89
CA ILE A 79 -5.36 -5.08 9.84
C ILE A 79 -4.92 -4.71 11.24
N ARG A 80 -3.63 -4.40 11.38
CA ARG A 80 -2.99 -4.06 12.66
C ARG A 80 -2.43 -2.64 12.60
N SER A 81 -2.48 -1.96 13.73
CA SER A 81 -1.84 -0.64 13.89
C SER A 81 -1.60 -0.30 15.35
N ARG A 82 -0.77 0.71 15.58
CA ARG A 82 -0.70 1.38 16.87
C ARG A 82 -1.94 2.24 17.12
N ASN A 83 -2.08 2.72 18.33
CA ASN A 83 -3.08 3.73 18.67
C ASN A 83 -2.49 5.14 18.55
N ASP A 84 -3.36 6.10 18.29
CA ASP A 84 -3.05 7.52 18.36
C ASP A 84 -2.93 8.01 19.83
N ALA A 85 -2.68 9.30 20.03
CA ALA A 85 -2.56 9.93 21.35
C ALA A 85 -3.86 9.87 22.19
N TYR A 86 -4.99 9.55 21.56
CA TYR A 86 -6.30 9.45 22.19
C TYR A 86 -6.73 8.00 22.46
N GLY A 87 -5.88 7.04 22.09
CA GLY A 87 -6.14 5.61 22.26
C GLY A 87 -6.92 4.95 21.14
N ASN A 88 -7.15 5.62 20.01
CA ASN A 88 -7.84 5.06 18.87
C ASN A 88 -6.85 4.44 17.87
N PRO A 89 -7.16 3.27 17.26
CA PRO A 89 -6.29 2.68 16.25
C PRO A 89 -6.19 3.59 15.02
N ILE A 90 -4.96 3.86 14.54
CA ILE A 90 -4.76 4.67 13.34
C ILE A 90 -5.15 3.95 12.06
N LYS A 91 -5.27 2.64 12.10
CA LYS A 91 -5.62 1.68 11.04
C LYS A 91 -4.60 1.58 9.92
N PHE A 92 -4.12 2.70 9.37
CA PHE A 92 -3.22 2.78 8.23
C PHE A 92 -2.06 3.73 8.52
N TYR A 93 -0.94 3.53 7.81
CA TYR A 93 0.26 4.35 7.94
C TYR A 93 0.42 5.24 6.70
N ARG A 94 0.71 6.52 6.90
CA ARG A 94 0.98 7.47 5.83
C ARG A 94 2.33 7.18 5.20
N ALA A 95 2.31 7.02 3.87
CA ALA A 95 3.51 6.78 3.08
C ALA A 95 4.20 8.08 2.64
N LEU A 96 3.43 9.16 2.58
CA LEU A 96 3.88 10.46 2.09
C LEU A 96 3.60 11.53 3.12
N GLU A 97 4.56 12.45 3.28
CA GLU A 97 4.36 13.68 4.04
C GLU A 97 3.47 14.63 3.25
N GLU A 98 2.34 15.02 3.83
CA GLU A 98 1.42 16.01 3.27
C GLU A 98 1.24 17.13 4.30
N HIS A 99 1.43 18.37 3.91
CA HIS A 99 1.26 19.60 4.67
C HIS A 99 1.14 19.51 6.20
N SER A 100 0.04 18.95 6.71
CA SER A 100 -0.26 18.85 8.14
C SER A 100 -0.02 17.44 8.71
N PHE A 101 0.44 16.50 7.89
CA PHE A 101 0.57 15.11 8.28
C PHE A 101 1.95 14.58 7.91
N PRO A 102 2.83 14.34 8.88
CA PRO A 102 4.12 13.69 8.63
C PRO A 102 3.92 12.25 8.14
N ASP A 103 4.90 11.72 7.40
CA ASP A 103 4.92 10.31 7.10
C ASP A 103 5.07 9.46 8.37
N GLN A 104 4.57 8.22 8.30
CA GLN A 104 4.59 7.29 9.41
C GLN A 104 5.45 6.05 9.10
N ILE A 105 6.38 6.16 8.17
CA ILE A 105 7.25 5.04 7.77
C ILE A 105 8.10 4.53 8.93
N LYS A 106 8.58 5.42 9.80
CA LYS A 106 9.33 5.03 11.00
C LYS A 106 8.44 4.20 11.92
N GLU A 107 7.25 4.67 12.22
CA GLU A 107 6.26 4.00 13.06
C GLU A 107 5.87 2.63 12.48
N LEU A 108 5.60 2.57 11.18
CA LEU A 108 5.32 1.32 10.47
C LEU A 108 6.45 0.30 10.65
N LYS A 109 7.72 0.73 10.50
CA LYS A 109 8.88 -0.14 10.67
C LYS A 109 9.01 -0.68 12.09
N GLU A 110 8.67 0.13 13.10
CA GLU A 110 8.66 -0.29 14.51
C GLU A 110 7.55 -1.32 14.75
N ASP A 111 6.35 -1.06 14.26
CA ASP A 111 5.19 -1.92 14.46
C ASP A 111 5.31 -3.26 13.70
N ILE A 112 5.96 -3.26 12.53
CA ILE A 112 6.35 -4.50 11.84
C ILE A 112 7.24 -5.37 12.73
N LYS A 113 8.22 -4.77 13.43
CA LYS A 113 9.11 -5.53 14.33
C LYS A 113 8.35 -6.13 15.52
N ILE A 114 7.41 -5.38 16.08
CA ILE A 114 6.53 -5.87 17.14
C ILE A 114 5.73 -7.07 16.65
N LEU A 115 5.07 -6.91 15.49
CA LEU A 115 4.22 -7.95 14.91
C LEU A 115 4.99 -9.23 14.55
N LEU A 116 6.25 -9.10 14.12
CA LEU A 116 7.10 -10.26 13.81
C LEU A 116 7.52 -11.06 15.05
N ASN A 117 7.40 -10.49 16.25
CA ASN A 117 7.74 -11.13 17.52
C ASN A 117 6.49 -11.66 18.27
N GLU A 118 5.31 -11.45 17.72
CA GLU A 118 4.07 -12.08 18.23
C GLU A 118 3.95 -13.53 17.70
#